data_4741fca21aa66a9015f6edeb0da011b3
#
_entry.id   4741fca21aa66a9015f6edeb0da011b3
#
_cell.length_a   1.000
_cell.length_b   1.000
_cell.length_c   1.000
_cell.angle_alpha   90.00
_cell.angle_beta   90.00
_cell.angle_gamma   90.00
#
_symmetry.space_group_name_H-M   'P 1'
#
loop_
_entity.id
_entity.type
_entity.pdbx_description
1 polymer ?
#
loop_
_entity_poly.entity_id
_entity_poly.type
_entity_poly.pdbx_seq_one_letter_code
_entity_poly.pdbx_strand_id
1 'polypeptide(L)'
;GSMWRAIKQIFGSHNAKEIDVGQALDKSKGFLTNSQLVLIDEMQSAGKFDEKMKLLNDLKRIITEDHISTRALYIDYKIVKSCTNYLLFTNHTDALSLPNNEVRYWVYLSERSRMGDKFYEAYHSWIDGGGAKAILYELKNRDISDSFNPKGIAPDTPYREQMTKGGEHPLT
;
A
#
# COMPACT_ATOMS: atom_id res chain seq x y z
N GLY A 1 -11.51 -1.80 3.53
CA GLY A 1 -11.81 -1.42 4.91
C GLY A 1 -12.17 0.06 5.07
N SER A 2 -12.54 0.49 6.29
CA SER A 2 -13.06 1.83 6.58
C SER A 2 -12.09 2.95 6.20
N MET A 3 -10.80 2.78 6.47
CA MET A 3 -9.76 3.76 6.10
C MET A 3 -9.66 3.92 4.57
N TRP A 4 -9.70 2.82 3.84
CA TRP A 4 -9.62 2.83 2.38
C TRP A 4 -10.81 3.59 1.74
N ARG A 5 -12.01 3.48 2.32
CA ARG A 5 -13.19 4.23 1.85
C ARG A 5 -12.94 5.75 1.84
N ALA A 6 -12.37 6.28 2.92
CA ALA A 6 -12.02 7.69 3.01
C ALA A 6 -10.94 8.08 1.99
N ILE A 7 -9.88 7.30 1.92
CA ILE A 7 -8.75 7.52 0.99
C ILE A 7 -9.24 7.50 -0.47
N LYS A 8 -10.08 6.54 -0.84
CA LYS A 8 -10.63 6.42 -2.20
C LYS A 8 -11.48 7.63 -2.58
N GLN A 9 -12.23 8.21 -1.62
CA GLN A 9 -12.98 9.44 -1.87
C GLN A 9 -12.07 10.67 -2.03
N ILE A 10 -10.96 10.73 -1.30
CA ILE A 10 -9.97 11.83 -1.39
C ILE A 10 -9.28 11.84 -2.76
N PHE A 11 -8.81 10.69 -3.23
CA PHE A 11 -8.09 10.56 -4.50
C PHE A 11 -9.01 10.47 -5.73
N GLY A 12 -10.25 10.06 -5.53
CA GLY A 12 -11.19 9.69 -6.60
C GLY A 12 -10.95 8.26 -7.10
N SER A 13 -12.02 7.58 -7.48
CA SER A 13 -11.99 6.16 -7.88
C SER A 13 -11.14 5.88 -9.13
N HIS A 14 -10.90 6.90 -9.97
CA HIS A 14 -10.05 6.78 -11.16
C HIS A 14 -8.55 6.81 -10.82
N ASN A 15 -8.16 7.45 -9.72
CA ASN A 15 -6.78 7.57 -9.28
C ASN A 15 -6.39 6.56 -8.18
N ALA A 16 -7.39 6.03 -7.44
CA ALA A 16 -7.17 5.10 -6.34
C ALA A 16 -7.75 3.73 -6.72
N LYS A 17 -6.89 2.72 -6.80
CA LYS A 17 -7.25 1.35 -7.17
C LYS A 17 -6.98 0.38 -6.04
N GLU A 18 -7.83 -0.62 -5.96
CA GLU A 18 -7.71 -1.75 -5.04
C GLU A 18 -7.48 -3.02 -5.86
N ILE A 19 -6.45 -3.76 -5.52
CA ILE A 19 -6.05 -4.97 -6.22
C ILE A 19 -5.72 -6.07 -5.20
N ASP A 20 -5.79 -7.30 -5.63
CA ASP A 20 -5.27 -8.45 -4.90
C ASP A 20 -3.80 -8.75 -5.23
N VAL A 21 -3.21 -9.70 -4.50
CA VAL A 21 -1.81 -10.14 -4.71
C VAL A 21 -1.60 -10.73 -6.11
N GLY A 22 -2.57 -11.47 -6.64
CA GLY A 22 -2.49 -12.05 -7.98
C GLY A 22 -2.39 -10.97 -9.06
N GLN A 23 -3.21 -9.95 -8.95
CA GLN A 23 -3.15 -8.77 -9.83
C GLN A 23 -1.83 -8.00 -9.67
N ALA A 24 -1.32 -7.88 -8.43
CA ALA A 24 -0.02 -7.25 -8.20
C ALA A 24 1.14 -8.00 -8.87
N LEU A 25 1.06 -9.34 -8.95
CA LEU A 25 2.03 -10.20 -9.62
C LEU A 25 1.83 -10.32 -11.13
N ASP A 26 0.70 -9.83 -11.67
CA ASP A 26 0.42 -9.87 -13.11
C ASP A 26 1.47 -9.05 -13.87
N LYS A 27 2.00 -9.66 -14.94
CA LYS A 27 3.02 -9.04 -15.79
C LYS A 27 2.51 -7.82 -16.56
N SER A 28 1.20 -7.72 -16.78
CA SER A 28 0.60 -6.62 -17.53
C SER A 28 0.73 -5.28 -16.84
N LYS A 29 0.73 -5.28 -15.49
CA LYS A 29 0.79 -4.05 -14.67
C LYS A 29 -0.22 -2.97 -15.09
N GLY A 30 -1.32 -3.36 -15.74
CA GLY A 30 -2.34 -2.43 -16.25
C GLY A 30 -2.97 -1.55 -15.17
N PHE A 31 -2.96 -2.00 -13.91
CA PHE A 31 -3.45 -1.23 -12.77
C PHE A 31 -2.64 0.05 -12.51
N LEU A 32 -1.41 0.16 -12.98
CA LEU A 32 -0.56 1.34 -12.81
C LEU A 32 -0.95 2.51 -13.73
N THR A 33 -1.71 2.21 -14.79
CA THR A 33 -2.13 3.26 -15.72
C THR A 33 -3.11 4.21 -15.01
N ASN A 34 -2.74 5.50 -14.94
CA ASN A 34 -3.51 6.57 -14.30
C ASN A 34 -3.77 6.33 -12.79
N SER A 35 -2.91 5.59 -12.10
CA SER A 35 -3.04 5.39 -10.66
C SER A 35 -2.07 6.27 -9.88
N GLN A 36 -2.58 7.01 -8.90
CA GLN A 36 -1.79 7.75 -7.93
C GLN A 36 -1.61 6.96 -6.64
N LEU A 37 -2.57 6.07 -6.35
CA LEU A 37 -2.54 5.22 -5.18
C LEU A 37 -3.09 3.84 -5.52
N VAL A 38 -2.37 2.81 -5.10
CA VAL A 38 -2.80 1.42 -5.21
C VAL A 38 -2.81 0.79 -3.83
N LEU A 39 -3.96 0.26 -3.44
CA LEU A 39 -4.09 -0.62 -2.28
C LEU A 39 -3.93 -2.07 -2.75
N ILE A 40 -3.03 -2.80 -2.11
CA ILE A 40 -2.95 -4.26 -2.19
C ILE A 40 -3.55 -4.80 -0.89
N ASP A 41 -4.74 -5.37 -0.98
CA ASP A 41 -5.48 -5.87 0.17
C ASP A 41 -5.33 -7.39 0.33
N GLU A 42 -5.63 -7.87 1.53
CA GLU A 42 -5.63 -9.29 1.89
C GLU A 42 -4.31 -10.03 1.60
N MET A 43 -3.20 -9.42 1.93
CA MET A 43 -1.92 -10.12 1.89
C MET A 43 -1.94 -11.23 2.94
N GLN A 44 -2.16 -12.47 2.49
CA GLN A 44 -2.25 -13.65 3.36
C GLN A 44 -0.86 -14.17 3.73
N SER A 45 -0.73 -14.68 4.96
CA SER A 45 0.53 -15.31 5.41
C SER A 45 0.78 -16.69 4.79
N ALA A 46 -0.24 -17.29 4.17
CA ALA A 46 -0.22 -18.67 3.71
C ALA A 46 0.60 -18.94 2.43
N GLY A 47 1.20 -17.92 1.81
CA GLY A 47 2.08 -18.10 0.66
C GLY A 47 3.39 -18.79 1.05
N LYS A 48 3.93 -19.62 0.14
CA LYS A 48 5.28 -20.16 0.28
C LYS A 48 6.29 -19.02 0.33
N PHE A 49 7.41 -19.22 1.02
CA PHE A 49 8.49 -18.22 1.10
C PHE A 49 8.87 -17.63 -0.27
N ASP A 50 8.96 -18.47 -1.29
CA ASP A 50 9.28 -18.05 -2.66
C ASP A 50 8.23 -17.09 -3.25
N GLU A 51 6.95 -17.27 -2.94
CA GLU A 51 5.88 -16.37 -3.40
C GLU A 51 5.96 -15.00 -2.72
N LYS A 52 6.24 -14.99 -1.42
CA LYS A 52 6.48 -13.75 -0.66
C LYS A 52 7.69 -13.00 -1.21
N MET A 53 8.80 -13.69 -1.48
CA MET A 53 10.00 -13.11 -2.07
C MET A 53 9.76 -12.58 -3.49
N LYS A 54 8.99 -13.31 -4.30
CA LYS A 54 8.61 -12.85 -5.63
C LYS A 54 7.79 -11.58 -5.58
N LEU A 55 6.77 -11.53 -4.71
CA LEU A 55 5.96 -10.33 -4.51
C LEU A 55 6.82 -9.15 -4.07
N LEU A 56 7.70 -9.36 -3.09
CA LEU A 56 8.60 -8.32 -2.60
C LEU A 56 9.50 -7.77 -3.71
N ASN A 57 10.08 -8.64 -4.55
CA ASN A 57 10.94 -8.22 -5.65
C ASN A 57 10.16 -7.46 -6.73
N ASP A 58 8.95 -7.90 -7.06
CA ASP A 58 8.07 -7.19 -7.99
C ASP A 58 7.66 -5.81 -7.45
N LEU A 59 7.32 -5.73 -6.16
CA LEU A 59 7.02 -4.46 -5.50
C LEU A 59 8.23 -3.52 -5.48
N LYS A 60 9.42 -4.02 -5.14
CA LYS A 60 10.65 -3.23 -5.20
C LYS A 60 10.84 -2.57 -6.54
N ARG A 61 10.63 -3.32 -7.62
CA ARG A 61 10.76 -2.82 -8.99
C ARG A 61 9.77 -1.69 -9.27
N ILE A 62 8.49 -1.91 -9.04
CA ILE A 62 7.45 -0.90 -9.37
C ILE A 62 7.47 0.32 -8.45
N ILE A 63 8.02 0.20 -7.23
CA ILE A 63 8.22 1.34 -6.32
C ILE A 63 9.42 2.19 -6.73
N THR A 64 10.47 1.57 -7.32
CA THR A 64 11.74 2.24 -7.59
C THR A 64 11.85 2.80 -9.00
N GLU A 65 11.20 2.16 -9.98
CA GLU A 65 11.31 2.58 -11.38
C GLU A 65 10.49 3.84 -11.67
N ASP A 66 11.12 4.84 -12.29
CA ASP A 66 10.43 6.06 -12.75
C ASP A 66 9.48 5.80 -13.93
N HIS A 67 9.76 4.75 -14.71
CA HIS A 67 8.97 4.36 -15.87
C HIS A 67 8.71 2.87 -15.87
N ILE A 68 7.46 2.49 -16.05
CA ILE A 68 7.03 1.10 -16.02
C ILE A 68 6.34 0.74 -17.34
N SER A 69 6.71 -0.42 -17.87
CA SER A 69 6.01 -1.00 -18.99
C SER A 69 4.69 -1.60 -18.54
N THR A 70 3.59 -1.14 -19.10
CA THR A 70 2.24 -1.65 -18.85
C THR A 70 1.62 -2.19 -20.14
N ARG A 71 0.73 -3.15 -20.01
CA ARG A 71 -0.01 -3.71 -21.13
C ARG A 71 -1.48 -3.88 -20.75
N ALA A 72 -2.38 -3.36 -21.57
CA ALA A 72 -3.79 -3.75 -21.52
C ALA A 72 -4.05 -4.95 -22.45
N LEU A 73 -5.15 -5.67 -22.23
CA LEU A 73 -5.54 -6.79 -23.09
C LEU A 73 -5.64 -6.31 -24.56
N TYR A 74 -5.01 -7.03 -25.47
CA TYR A 74 -5.00 -6.74 -26.92
C TYR A 74 -4.37 -5.39 -27.34
N ILE A 75 -3.60 -4.76 -26.44
CA ILE A 75 -2.90 -3.50 -26.73
C ILE A 75 -1.41 -3.72 -26.55
N ASP A 76 -0.61 -3.04 -27.37
CA ASP A 76 0.85 -3.05 -27.26
C ASP A 76 1.34 -2.46 -25.93
N TYR A 77 2.53 -2.86 -25.53
CA TYR A 77 3.17 -2.32 -24.33
C TYR A 77 3.30 -0.80 -24.43
N LYS A 78 2.91 -0.13 -23.36
CA LYS A 78 3.13 1.30 -23.17
C LYS A 78 4.06 1.53 -22.00
N ILE A 79 4.99 2.46 -22.18
CA ILE A 79 5.82 2.94 -21.09
C ILE A 79 5.06 4.09 -20.44
N VAL A 80 4.76 3.96 -19.17
CA VAL A 80 4.09 4.99 -18.37
C VAL A 80 5.02 5.48 -17.26
N LYS A 81 4.95 6.80 -16.98
CA LYS A 81 5.67 7.35 -15.83
C LYS A 81 5.03 6.82 -14.55
N SER A 82 5.86 6.30 -13.65
CA SER A 82 5.40 5.85 -12.34
C SER A 82 5.17 7.07 -11.43
N CYS A 83 3.93 7.26 -10.99
CA CYS A 83 3.57 8.26 -9.98
C CYS A 83 2.69 7.64 -8.89
N THR A 84 2.76 6.32 -8.77
CA THR A 84 1.91 5.54 -7.89
C THR A 84 2.54 5.35 -6.53
N ASN A 85 1.78 5.63 -5.48
CA ASN A 85 2.10 5.22 -4.11
C ASN A 85 1.35 3.93 -3.77
N TYR A 86 1.88 3.15 -2.83
CA TYR A 86 1.33 1.84 -2.49
C TYR A 86 0.94 1.79 -1.02
N LEU A 87 -0.22 1.21 -0.75
CA LEU A 87 -0.66 0.78 0.57
C LEU A 87 -0.83 -0.73 0.55
N LEU A 88 -0.33 -1.38 1.57
CA LEU A 88 -0.45 -2.82 1.75
C LEU A 88 -1.19 -3.08 3.04
N PHE A 89 -2.33 -3.76 2.97
CA PHE A 89 -3.09 -4.14 4.15
C PHE A 89 -2.98 -5.64 4.38
N THR A 90 -2.74 -5.99 5.63
CA THR A 90 -2.66 -7.38 6.06
C THR A 90 -3.02 -7.52 7.52
N ASN A 91 -3.57 -8.67 7.89
CA ASN A 91 -3.78 -9.08 9.27
C ASN A 91 -2.63 -9.96 9.80
N HIS A 92 -1.56 -10.13 9.01
CA HIS A 92 -0.45 -11.04 9.28
C HIS A 92 0.86 -10.29 9.40
N THR A 93 1.58 -10.50 10.49
CA THR A 93 2.89 -9.88 10.72
C THR A 93 4.00 -10.49 9.86
N ASP A 94 3.74 -11.64 9.22
CA ASP A 94 4.65 -12.34 8.31
C ASP A 94 4.23 -12.28 6.83
N ALA A 95 3.34 -11.36 6.49
CA ALA A 95 2.83 -11.22 5.13
C ALA A 95 3.92 -10.92 4.08
N LEU A 96 4.96 -10.20 4.46
CA LEU A 96 6.15 -9.95 3.66
C LEU A 96 7.40 -10.42 4.42
N SER A 97 8.34 -11.04 3.71
CA SER A 97 9.66 -11.34 4.24
C SER A 97 10.59 -10.15 3.99
N LEU A 98 10.53 -9.14 4.84
CA LEU A 98 11.35 -7.95 4.68
C LEU A 98 12.80 -8.25 5.08
N PRO A 99 13.79 -8.01 4.19
CA PRO A 99 15.20 -8.06 4.58
C PRO A 99 15.54 -6.99 5.62
N ASN A 100 16.56 -7.24 6.45
CA ASN A 100 17.02 -6.30 7.48
C ASN A 100 17.39 -4.90 6.93
N ASN A 101 17.87 -4.84 5.70
CA ASN A 101 18.28 -3.61 5.02
C ASN A 101 17.20 -3.00 4.12
N GLU A 102 15.95 -3.45 4.24
CA GLU A 102 14.86 -2.86 3.45
C GLU A 102 14.47 -1.50 4.01
N VAL A 103 14.45 -0.50 3.15
CA VAL A 103 14.27 0.91 3.55
C VAL A 103 13.06 1.60 2.91
N ARG A 104 12.31 0.89 2.07
CA ARG A 104 11.19 1.44 1.31
C ARG A 104 9.85 1.38 2.03
N TYR A 105 9.73 0.46 3.01
CA TYR A 105 8.47 0.18 3.67
C TYR A 105 8.38 0.84 5.04
N TRP A 106 7.39 1.68 5.20
CA TRP A 106 6.94 2.11 6.51
C TRP A 106 5.88 1.13 7.01
N VAL A 107 6.19 0.44 8.10
CA VAL A 107 5.31 -0.59 8.67
C VAL A 107 4.62 -0.02 9.90
N TYR A 108 3.30 -0.13 9.93
CA TYR A 108 2.48 0.29 11.06
C TYR A 108 1.51 -0.83 11.45
N LEU A 109 1.43 -1.12 12.74
CA LEU A 109 0.47 -2.04 13.32
C LEU A 109 -0.54 -1.27 14.18
N SER A 110 -1.82 -1.48 13.94
CA SER A 110 -2.87 -0.96 14.82
C SER A 110 -3.06 -1.91 16.00
N GLU A 111 -2.66 -1.48 17.20
CA GLU A 111 -2.82 -2.25 18.43
C GLU A 111 -4.22 -2.09 19.05
N ARG A 112 -5.03 -1.20 18.47
CA ARG A 112 -6.37 -0.94 19.00
C ARG A 112 -7.33 -2.04 18.62
N SER A 113 -8.11 -2.50 19.60
CA SER A 113 -9.25 -3.38 19.37
C SER A 113 -10.26 -2.72 18.42
N ARG A 114 -11.00 -3.55 17.70
CA ARG A 114 -12.12 -3.10 16.87
C ARG A 114 -13.12 -2.28 17.70
N MET A 115 -13.48 -1.12 17.22
CA MET A 115 -14.53 -0.29 17.82
C MET A 115 -15.91 -0.93 17.62
N GLY A 116 -16.89 -0.53 18.42
CA GLY A 116 -18.26 -1.01 18.27
C GLY A 116 -18.92 -0.56 16.96
N ASP A 117 -19.96 -1.28 16.53
CA ASP A 117 -20.63 -1.05 15.24
C ASP A 117 -21.17 0.38 15.09
N LYS A 118 -21.72 0.95 16.15
CA LYS A 118 -22.19 2.35 16.17
C LYS A 118 -21.10 3.37 15.79
N PHE A 119 -19.84 3.10 16.17
CA PHE A 119 -18.73 3.94 15.77
C PHE A 119 -18.54 3.89 14.25
N TYR A 120 -18.55 2.69 13.66
CA TYR A 120 -18.36 2.55 12.21
C TYR A 120 -19.55 3.09 11.41
N GLU A 121 -20.76 2.95 11.90
CA GLU A 121 -21.95 3.56 11.30
C GLU A 121 -21.83 5.09 11.26
N ALA A 122 -21.48 5.71 12.39
CA ALA A 122 -21.25 7.14 12.48
C ALA A 122 -20.09 7.60 11.59
N TYR A 123 -18.97 6.87 11.60
CA TYR A 123 -17.81 7.15 10.77
C TYR A 123 -18.15 7.09 9.27
N HIS A 124 -18.85 6.05 8.82
CA HIS A 124 -19.24 5.90 7.42
C HIS A 124 -20.22 6.99 6.99
N SER A 125 -21.20 7.30 7.83
CA SER A 125 -22.15 8.37 7.59
C SER A 125 -21.44 9.73 7.48
N TRP A 126 -20.47 9.99 8.35
CA TRP A 126 -19.65 11.21 8.27
C TRP A 126 -18.81 11.28 7.01
N ILE A 127 -18.13 10.18 6.63
CA ILE A 127 -17.34 10.14 5.38
C ILE A 127 -18.22 10.43 4.17
N ASP A 128 -19.40 9.82 4.09
CA ASP A 128 -20.33 10.00 2.97
C ASP A 128 -20.98 11.39 2.97
N GLY A 129 -21.16 11.99 4.15
CA GLY A 129 -21.62 13.37 4.34
C GLY A 129 -20.59 14.46 4.05
N GLY A 130 -19.40 14.11 3.57
CA GLY A 130 -18.35 15.08 3.22
C GLY A 130 -17.11 15.03 4.10
N GLY A 131 -17.02 14.09 5.03
CA GLY A 131 -15.86 13.93 5.92
C GLY A 131 -14.55 13.73 5.15
N ALA A 132 -14.58 13.06 4.00
CA ALA A 132 -13.40 12.94 3.15
C ALA A 132 -12.86 14.31 2.67
N LYS A 133 -13.74 15.29 2.41
CA LYS A 133 -13.33 16.66 2.05
C LYS A 133 -12.68 17.37 3.23
N ALA A 134 -13.19 17.17 4.44
CA ALA A 134 -12.60 17.72 5.66
C ALA A 134 -11.20 17.15 5.92
N ILE A 135 -11.02 15.83 5.74
CA ILE A 135 -9.70 15.19 5.83
C ILE A 135 -8.76 15.79 4.77
N LEU A 136 -9.21 15.91 3.52
CA LEU A 136 -8.37 16.47 2.45
C LEU A 136 -7.98 17.92 2.75
N TYR A 137 -8.89 18.71 3.29
CA TYR A 137 -8.60 20.10 3.69
C TYR A 137 -7.51 20.12 4.76
N GLU A 138 -7.64 19.33 5.80
CA GLU A 138 -6.64 19.21 6.88
C GLU A 138 -5.27 18.79 6.32
N LEU A 139 -5.24 17.76 5.48
CA LEU A 139 -3.99 17.27 4.88
C LEU A 139 -3.30 18.31 3.98
N LYS A 140 -4.08 19.12 3.25
CA LYS A 140 -3.53 20.17 2.38
C LYS A 140 -2.99 21.37 3.14
N ASN A 141 -3.54 21.65 4.33
CA ASN A 141 -3.14 22.79 5.15
C ASN A 141 -2.18 22.39 6.29
N ARG A 142 -1.80 21.12 6.35
CA ARG A 142 -0.87 20.64 7.37
C ARG A 142 0.55 21.07 7.03
N ASP A 143 1.21 21.67 8.00
CA ASP A 143 2.62 22.00 7.88
C ASP A 143 3.47 20.70 7.81
N ILE A 144 4.25 20.61 6.76
CA ILE A 144 5.23 19.53 6.58
C ILE A 144 6.59 20.12 6.92
N SER A 145 7.33 19.43 7.78
CA SER A 145 8.68 19.86 8.16
C SER A 145 9.58 20.02 6.93
N ASP A 146 10.36 21.10 6.88
CA ASP A 146 11.35 21.34 5.83
C ASP A 146 12.42 20.22 5.74
N SER A 147 12.60 19.46 6.82
CA SER A 147 13.47 18.29 6.85
C SER A 147 12.85 17.04 6.23
N PHE A 148 11.56 17.05 5.87
CA PHE A 148 10.91 15.89 5.28
C PHE A 148 11.43 15.64 3.86
N ASN A 149 12.01 14.47 3.66
CA ASN A 149 12.44 14.02 2.33
C ASN A 149 11.51 12.93 1.81
N PRO A 150 10.66 13.21 0.81
CA PRO A 150 9.74 12.21 0.25
C PRO A 150 10.43 11.06 -0.48
N LYS A 151 11.73 11.19 -0.79
CA LYS A 151 12.59 10.13 -1.35
C LYS A 151 13.56 9.55 -0.32
N GLY A 152 13.37 9.90 0.95
CA GLY A 152 14.20 9.44 2.05
C GLY A 152 13.93 7.98 2.42
N ILE A 153 14.72 7.50 3.34
CA ILE A 153 14.54 6.18 3.96
C ILE A 153 13.27 6.21 4.81
N ALA A 154 12.44 5.19 4.69
CA ALA A 154 11.26 5.04 5.53
C ALA A 154 11.65 4.95 7.01
N PRO A 155 10.94 5.66 7.90
CA PRO A 155 11.22 5.59 9.34
C PRO A 155 11.18 4.15 9.85
N ASP A 156 12.12 3.83 10.72
CA ASP A 156 12.16 2.54 11.37
C ASP A 156 11.06 2.43 12.42
N THR A 157 10.43 1.28 12.53
CA THR A 157 9.36 1.01 13.51
C THR A 157 9.57 -0.34 14.16
N PRO A 158 9.15 -0.51 15.44
CA PRO A 158 9.19 -1.82 16.11
C PRO A 158 8.45 -2.93 15.34
N TYR A 159 7.42 -2.54 14.60
CA TYR A 159 6.61 -3.47 13.80
C TYR A 159 7.34 -3.98 12.55
N ARG A 160 8.24 -3.18 12.00
CA ARG A 160 9.10 -3.60 10.90
C ARG A 160 10.04 -4.71 11.34
N GLU A 161 10.62 -4.62 12.54
CA GLU A 161 11.46 -5.68 13.09
C GLU A 161 10.70 -7.01 13.25
N GLN A 162 9.43 -6.95 13.69
CA GLN A 162 8.59 -8.15 13.79
C GLN A 162 8.36 -8.79 12.41
N MET A 163 8.12 -7.99 11.39
CA MET A 163 7.91 -8.46 10.01
C MET A 163 9.20 -9.02 9.40
N THR A 164 10.36 -8.49 9.77
CA THR A 164 11.67 -9.00 9.36
C THR A 164 11.94 -10.37 9.99
N LYS A 165 11.73 -10.51 11.32
CA LYS A 165 11.94 -11.77 12.04
C LYS A 165 10.98 -12.86 11.58
N GLY A 166 9.72 -12.53 11.29
CA GLY A 166 8.72 -13.45 10.76
C GLY A 166 9.02 -13.96 9.35
N GLY A 167 9.91 -13.31 8.63
CA GLY A 167 10.31 -13.63 7.25
C GLY A 167 11.62 -14.44 7.14
N GLU A 168 12.30 -14.74 8.25
CA GLU A 168 13.53 -15.55 8.21
C GLU A 168 13.20 -17.01 7.82
N HIS A 169 14.02 -17.57 6.94
CA HIS A 169 13.86 -18.95 6.49
C HIS A 169 14.07 -19.91 7.67
N PRO A 170 13.21 -20.91 7.88
CA PRO A 170 13.29 -21.82 9.04
C PRO A 170 14.57 -22.69 9.09
N LEU A 171 15.50 -22.53 8.17
CA LEU A 171 16.76 -23.31 8.05
C LEU A 171 18.04 -22.46 8.24
N THR A 172 17.93 -21.25 8.79
CA THR A 172 19.12 -20.45 9.18
C THR A 172 19.29 -20.38 10.67
#